data_0ab96b2b19bb3fefe801ef91951c1ad3
#
_entry.id   0ab96b2b19bb3fefe801ef91951c1ad3
#
_cell.length_a   1.000
_cell.length_b   1.000
_cell.length_c   1.000
_cell.angle_alpha   90.00
_cell.angle_beta   90.00
_cell.angle_gamma   90.00
#
_symmetry.space_group_name_H-M   'P 1'
#
loop_
_entity.id
_entity.type
_entity.pdbx_description
1 polymer ?
#
loop_
_entity_poly.entity_id
_entity_poly.type
_entity_poly.pdbx_seq_one_letter_code
_entity_poly.pdbx_strand_id
1 'polypeptide(L)'
;CLSRGLGDVYKRQLQTKRTIDTPLLTDFPEGSTPKEIGKRLGRLFAKGKHNGKTLSYPETFTWNGALKYAEVTKDNELIQPLKDGFESFFTTDRHFLPGMDHVDRNMFGSLPLTLYLITKDERYREMGMPYADTQWEVPENASASAKSWAAKGYSWQTRLWIDDMYMIPVIQTHAYKVTGELKYVDRAAKEMVMYLDEL
;
A
#
# COMPACT_ATOMS: atom_id res chain seq x y z
N CYS A 1 27.43 12.07 -7.30
CA CYS A 1 28.14 10.77 -7.17
C CYS A 1 27.32 9.63 -6.53
N LEU A 2 26.11 9.89 -6.04
CA LEU A 2 25.22 8.88 -5.43
C LEU A 2 24.47 8.00 -6.44
N SER A 3 24.32 8.44 -7.69
CA SER A 3 23.60 7.66 -8.72
C SER A 3 24.34 6.41 -9.23
N ARG A 4 25.66 6.33 -9.06
CA ARG A 4 26.43 5.15 -9.47
C ARG A 4 26.33 3.98 -8.49
N GLY A 5 26.13 4.24 -7.20
CA GLY A 5 26.05 3.20 -6.16
C GLY A 5 24.76 2.39 -6.22
N LEU A 6 23.60 3.03 -6.46
CA LEU A 6 22.31 2.36 -6.55
C LEU A 6 22.19 1.44 -7.77
N GLY A 7 22.76 1.82 -8.91
CA GLY A 7 22.79 0.99 -10.11
C GLY A 7 23.59 -0.32 -9.92
N ASP A 8 24.68 -0.28 -9.15
CA ASP A 8 25.51 -1.46 -8.92
C ASP A 8 24.92 -2.39 -7.86
N VAL A 9 24.22 -1.85 -6.86
CA VAL A 9 23.45 -2.65 -5.89
C VAL A 9 22.30 -3.36 -6.58
N TYR A 10 21.57 -2.67 -7.46
CA TYR A 10 20.47 -3.26 -8.23
C TYR A 10 20.96 -4.35 -9.20
N LYS A 11 22.09 -4.13 -9.88
CA LYS A 11 22.71 -5.14 -10.76
C LYS A 11 23.21 -6.36 -9.98
N ARG A 12 23.76 -6.18 -8.78
CA ARG A 12 24.15 -7.28 -7.91
C ARG A 12 22.94 -8.10 -7.41
N GLN A 13 21.83 -7.47 -7.09
CA GLN A 13 20.60 -8.16 -6.70
C GLN A 13 19.98 -8.96 -7.85
N LEU A 14 20.07 -8.46 -9.09
CA LEU A 14 19.60 -9.17 -10.28
C LEU A 14 20.53 -10.34 -10.70
N GLN A 15 21.81 -10.28 -10.35
CA GLN A 15 22.77 -11.35 -10.66
C GLN A 15 22.81 -12.48 -9.63
N THR A 16 22.38 -12.23 -8.40
CA THR A 16 22.10 -13.28 -7.43
C THR A 16 20.70 -13.85 -7.70
N LYS A 17 20.57 -14.76 -8.68
CA LYS A 17 19.58 -15.83 -8.59
C LYS A 17 19.94 -16.65 -7.33
N ARG A 18 19.61 -16.14 -6.16
CA ARG A 18 19.41 -16.97 -5.00
C ARG A 18 18.16 -17.80 -5.31
N THR A 19 18.34 -18.96 -5.88
CA THR A 19 17.45 -20.07 -5.61
C THR A 19 17.49 -20.20 -4.10
N ILE A 20 16.48 -19.62 -3.44
CA ILE A 20 16.23 -19.94 -2.04
C ILE A 20 15.67 -21.36 -2.09
N ASP A 21 16.59 -22.31 -2.17
CA ASP A 21 16.31 -23.71 -1.97
C ASP A 21 16.11 -23.87 -0.46
N THR A 22 14.93 -23.45 0.01
CA THR A 22 14.53 -23.57 1.42
C THR A 22 13.60 -24.78 1.51
N PRO A 23 14.12 -25.95 1.92
CA PRO A 23 13.30 -27.15 2.17
C PRO A 23 12.10 -26.85 3.09
N LEU A 24 12.22 -25.82 3.96
CA LEU A 24 11.20 -25.33 4.89
C LEU A 24 9.93 -24.76 4.23
N LEU A 25 9.93 -24.44 2.92
CA LEU A 25 8.77 -23.89 2.21
C LEU A 25 8.02 -24.93 1.37
N THR A 26 8.36 -26.20 1.46
CA THR A 26 7.75 -27.27 0.67
C THR A 26 7.00 -28.30 1.49
N ASP A 27 7.29 -28.42 2.79
CA ASP A 27 6.68 -29.40 3.68
C ASP A 27 5.62 -28.74 4.58
N PHE A 28 4.47 -28.40 3.98
CA PHE A 28 3.33 -27.85 4.71
C PHE A 28 2.34 -28.98 5.06
N PRO A 29 1.77 -28.97 6.26
CA PRO A 29 0.61 -29.81 6.58
C PRO A 29 -0.54 -29.56 5.57
N GLU A 30 -1.38 -30.57 5.36
CA GLU A 30 -2.54 -30.47 4.48
C GLU A 30 -3.40 -29.24 4.85
N GLY A 31 -3.80 -28.45 3.86
CA GLY A 31 -4.61 -27.23 4.03
C GLY A 31 -3.86 -26.03 4.59
N SER A 32 -2.53 -26.08 4.77
CA SER A 32 -1.73 -25.01 5.36
C SER A 32 -0.68 -24.38 4.43
N THR A 33 -0.68 -24.73 3.15
CA THR A 33 0.17 -24.03 2.20
C THR A 33 -0.21 -22.54 2.11
N PRO A 34 0.74 -21.64 1.80
CA PRO A 34 0.45 -20.22 1.60
C PRO A 34 -0.71 -19.98 0.61
N LYS A 35 -0.79 -20.81 -0.44
CA LYS A 35 -1.87 -20.75 -1.44
C LYS A 35 -3.24 -21.11 -0.82
N GLU A 36 -3.33 -22.16 -0.03
CA GLU A 36 -4.59 -22.61 0.61
C GLU A 36 -5.04 -21.63 1.69
N ILE A 37 -4.11 -21.17 2.53
CA ILE A 37 -4.39 -20.17 3.56
C ILE A 37 -4.84 -18.85 2.90
N GLY A 38 -4.11 -18.35 1.91
CA GLY A 38 -4.45 -17.12 1.19
C GLY A 38 -5.84 -17.21 0.55
N LYS A 39 -6.17 -18.34 -0.08
CA LYS A 39 -7.49 -18.58 -0.66
C LYS A 39 -8.60 -18.53 0.39
N ARG A 40 -8.39 -19.21 1.52
CA ARG A 40 -9.37 -19.26 2.61
C ARG A 40 -9.59 -17.89 3.23
N LEU A 41 -8.51 -17.17 3.55
CA LEU A 41 -8.59 -15.84 4.16
C LEU A 41 -9.17 -14.80 3.19
N GLY A 42 -8.75 -14.80 1.92
CA GLY A 42 -9.29 -13.89 0.91
C GLY A 42 -10.79 -14.08 0.69
N ARG A 43 -11.25 -15.33 0.60
CA ARG A 43 -12.68 -15.65 0.46
C ARG A 43 -13.49 -15.35 1.71
N LEU A 44 -12.91 -15.56 2.91
CA LEU A 44 -13.55 -15.19 4.16
C LEU A 44 -13.75 -13.67 4.23
N PHE A 45 -12.73 -12.91 3.89
CA PHE A 45 -12.78 -11.46 3.87
C PHE A 45 -13.80 -10.93 2.84
N ALA A 46 -13.79 -11.48 1.62
CA ALA A 46 -14.71 -11.08 0.55
C ALA A 46 -16.19 -11.35 0.86
N LYS A 47 -16.49 -12.32 1.76
CA LYS A 47 -17.84 -12.58 2.25
C LYS A 47 -18.28 -11.65 3.38
N GLY A 48 -17.31 -11.01 4.05
CA GLY A 48 -17.57 -10.08 5.13
C GLY A 48 -18.22 -8.81 4.60
N LYS A 49 -19.17 -8.26 5.37
CA LYS A 49 -19.66 -6.91 5.11
C LYS A 49 -18.78 -5.93 5.86
N HIS A 50 -18.65 -4.72 5.31
CA HIS A 50 -18.06 -3.60 6.04
C HIS A 50 -18.78 -3.47 7.39
N ASN A 51 -18.02 -3.31 8.47
CA ASN A 51 -18.55 -3.37 9.84
C ASN A 51 -19.23 -2.06 10.30
N GLY A 52 -19.50 -1.12 9.38
CA GLY A 52 -20.12 0.16 9.68
C GLY A 52 -19.22 1.14 10.45
N LYS A 53 -17.90 1.00 10.33
CA LYS A 53 -16.90 1.91 10.92
C LYS A 53 -16.02 2.49 9.82
N THR A 54 -15.39 3.62 10.12
CA THR A 54 -14.34 4.17 9.25
C THR A 54 -13.26 3.12 9.01
N LEU A 55 -12.89 2.95 7.74
CA LEU A 55 -11.81 2.03 7.37
C LEU A 55 -10.50 2.43 8.04
N SER A 56 -9.85 1.45 8.62
CA SER A 56 -8.53 1.60 9.24
C SER A 56 -7.46 0.85 8.43
N TYR A 57 -6.20 1.01 8.81
CA TYR A 57 -5.10 0.34 8.12
C TYR A 57 -5.20 -1.21 8.13
N PRO A 58 -5.69 -1.91 9.18
CA PRO A 58 -5.79 -3.37 9.15
C PRO A 58 -6.77 -3.87 8.08
N GLU A 59 -7.93 -3.21 7.91
CA GLU A 59 -8.88 -3.57 6.84
C GLU A 59 -8.29 -3.28 5.47
N THR A 60 -7.65 -2.12 5.29
CA THR A 60 -6.98 -1.76 4.04
C THR A 60 -5.90 -2.78 3.66
N PHE A 61 -5.10 -3.18 4.63
CA PHE A 61 -4.06 -4.20 4.47
C PHE A 61 -4.63 -5.55 4.04
N THR A 62 -5.67 -5.99 4.75
CA THR A 62 -6.33 -7.27 4.46
C THR A 62 -6.95 -7.27 3.08
N TRP A 63 -7.58 -6.17 2.70
CA TRP A 63 -8.20 -6.03 1.38
C TRP A 63 -7.16 -6.04 0.25
N ASN A 64 -6.10 -5.23 0.38
CA ASN A 64 -4.99 -5.22 -0.57
C ASN A 64 -4.32 -6.60 -0.67
N GLY A 65 -4.14 -7.28 0.46
CA GLY A 65 -3.61 -8.64 0.51
C GLY A 65 -4.48 -9.64 -0.25
N ALA A 66 -5.81 -9.56 -0.08
CA ALA A 66 -6.77 -10.41 -0.80
C ALA A 66 -6.75 -10.13 -2.32
N LEU A 67 -6.71 -8.85 -2.73
CA LEU A 67 -6.59 -8.46 -4.15
C LEU A 67 -5.26 -8.94 -4.74
N LYS A 68 -4.15 -8.77 -4.00
CA LYS A 68 -2.83 -9.22 -4.45
C LYS A 68 -2.75 -10.73 -4.56
N TYR A 69 -3.34 -11.45 -3.61
CA TYR A 69 -3.47 -12.91 -3.70
C TYR A 69 -4.24 -13.32 -4.97
N ALA A 70 -5.40 -12.70 -5.21
CA ALA A 70 -6.22 -12.99 -6.38
C ALA A 70 -5.47 -12.72 -7.70
N GLU A 71 -4.73 -11.61 -7.78
CA GLU A 71 -3.91 -11.25 -8.94
C GLU A 71 -2.82 -12.32 -9.19
N VAL A 72 -2.02 -12.64 -8.16
CA VAL A 72 -0.87 -13.57 -8.28
C VAL A 72 -1.33 -14.99 -8.60
N THR A 73 -2.46 -15.42 -8.05
CA THR A 73 -3.02 -16.77 -8.28
C THR A 73 -3.95 -16.83 -9.48
N LYS A 74 -4.24 -15.69 -10.11
CA LYS A 74 -5.23 -15.55 -11.19
C LYS A 74 -6.63 -16.02 -10.78
N ASP A 75 -6.99 -15.83 -9.50
CA ASP A 75 -8.32 -16.16 -8.97
C ASP A 75 -9.31 -15.02 -9.25
N ASN A 76 -9.79 -14.97 -10.50
CA ASN A 76 -10.72 -13.92 -10.93
C ASN A 76 -12.07 -13.98 -10.21
N GLU A 77 -12.47 -15.15 -9.68
CA GLU A 77 -13.69 -15.30 -8.87
C GLU A 77 -13.59 -14.55 -7.53
N LEU A 78 -12.37 -14.31 -7.04
CA LEU A 78 -12.14 -13.56 -5.82
C LEU A 78 -12.09 -12.04 -6.06
N ILE A 79 -11.64 -11.59 -7.22
CA ILE A 79 -11.54 -10.15 -7.54
C ILE A 79 -12.92 -9.47 -7.52
N GLN A 80 -13.93 -10.11 -8.12
CA GLN A 80 -15.24 -9.50 -8.28
C GLN A 80 -15.92 -9.18 -6.93
N PRO A 81 -16.06 -10.11 -5.98
CA PRO A 81 -16.67 -9.79 -4.69
C PRO A 81 -15.85 -8.77 -3.86
N LEU A 82 -14.51 -8.75 -4.00
CA LEU A 82 -13.70 -7.72 -3.36
C LEU A 82 -13.96 -6.33 -3.95
N LYS A 83 -14.11 -6.24 -5.27
CA LYS A 83 -14.49 -5.01 -5.96
C LYS A 83 -15.90 -4.57 -5.57
N ASP A 84 -16.88 -5.49 -5.61
CA ASP A 84 -18.28 -5.18 -5.29
C ASP A 84 -18.43 -4.68 -3.85
N GLY A 85 -17.66 -5.24 -2.91
CA GLY A 85 -17.60 -4.76 -1.54
C GLY A 85 -17.11 -3.31 -1.42
N PHE A 86 -16.29 -2.85 -2.36
CA PHE A 86 -15.78 -1.47 -2.37
C PHE A 86 -16.78 -0.46 -2.97
N GLU A 87 -17.68 -0.87 -3.85
CA GLU A 87 -18.57 0.04 -4.58
C GLU A 87 -19.45 0.91 -3.67
N SER A 88 -19.81 0.41 -2.49
CA SER A 88 -20.61 1.17 -1.52
C SER A 88 -19.92 2.47 -1.05
N PHE A 89 -18.58 2.55 -1.08
CA PHE A 89 -17.82 3.75 -0.72
C PHE A 89 -17.96 4.90 -1.72
N PHE A 90 -18.44 4.63 -2.91
CA PHE A 90 -18.82 5.70 -3.84
C PHE A 90 -20.19 6.29 -3.53
N THR A 91 -21.02 5.61 -2.73
CA THR A 91 -22.44 5.95 -2.47
C THR A 91 -22.76 5.94 -0.97
N THR A 92 -23.36 4.86 -0.48
CA THR A 92 -23.95 4.76 0.87
C THR A 92 -22.92 4.84 2.00
N ASP A 93 -21.73 4.27 1.79
CA ASP A 93 -20.70 4.13 2.81
C ASP A 93 -19.59 5.18 2.69
N ARG A 94 -19.81 6.19 1.86
CA ARG A 94 -18.83 7.28 1.64
C ARG A 94 -18.41 7.97 2.95
N HIS A 95 -19.28 8.02 3.92
CA HIS A 95 -19.01 8.63 5.24
C HIS A 95 -18.07 7.79 6.12
N PHE A 96 -17.77 6.55 5.73
CA PHE A 96 -16.76 5.70 6.37
C PHE A 96 -15.37 5.82 5.74
N LEU A 97 -15.20 6.63 4.70
CA LEU A 97 -13.88 6.89 4.14
C LEU A 97 -12.99 7.56 5.20
N PRO A 98 -11.74 7.09 5.37
CA PRO A 98 -10.85 7.70 6.34
C PRO A 98 -10.42 9.12 5.91
N GLY A 99 -10.12 9.97 6.88
CA GLY A 99 -9.52 11.28 6.62
C GLY A 99 -8.08 11.14 6.10
N MET A 100 -7.53 12.26 5.64
CA MET A 100 -6.16 12.33 5.07
C MET A 100 -5.15 12.99 6.02
N ASP A 101 -5.49 13.04 7.29
CA ASP A 101 -4.80 13.79 8.35
C ASP A 101 -3.84 12.93 9.19
N HIS A 102 -3.70 11.65 8.85
CA HIS A 102 -2.88 10.72 9.61
C HIS A 102 -2.40 9.56 8.72
N VAL A 103 -1.15 9.13 8.91
CA VAL A 103 -0.52 8.08 8.10
C VAL A 103 -1.32 6.78 8.06
N ASP A 104 -1.88 6.34 9.21
CA ASP A 104 -2.68 5.11 9.30
C ASP A 104 -3.98 5.18 8.48
N ARG A 105 -4.51 6.37 8.27
CA ARG A 105 -5.69 6.64 7.45
C ARG A 105 -5.32 6.85 5.99
N ASN A 106 -4.23 7.56 5.75
CA ASN A 106 -3.78 7.88 4.39
C ASN A 106 -3.44 6.65 3.56
N MET A 107 -2.92 5.60 4.20
CA MET A 107 -2.60 4.37 3.46
C MET A 107 -3.84 3.73 2.79
N PHE A 108 -5.07 4.12 3.19
CA PHE A 108 -6.30 3.71 2.52
C PHE A 108 -6.23 3.97 1.00
N GLY A 109 -5.64 5.09 0.58
CA GLY A 109 -5.52 5.43 -0.83
C GLY A 109 -4.85 4.35 -1.70
N SER A 110 -4.02 3.49 -1.10
CA SER A 110 -3.42 2.35 -1.80
C SER A 110 -4.45 1.34 -2.29
N LEU A 111 -5.59 1.21 -1.61
CA LEU A 111 -6.65 0.26 -1.97
C LEU A 111 -7.41 0.66 -3.24
N PRO A 112 -7.98 1.88 -3.36
CA PRO A 112 -8.57 2.29 -4.64
C PRO A 112 -7.54 2.36 -5.77
N LEU A 113 -6.28 2.74 -5.51
CA LEU A 113 -5.25 2.70 -6.56
C LEU A 113 -4.94 1.27 -7.01
N THR A 114 -4.98 0.27 -6.12
CA THR A 114 -4.90 -1.16 -6.50
C THR A 114 -6.08 -1.55 -7.40
N LEU A 115 -7.30 -1.16 -7.04
CA LEU A 115 -8.49 -1.43 -7.84
C LEU A 115 -8.42 -0.76 -9.22
N TYR A 116 -7.91 0.47 -9.30
CA TYR A 116 -7.64 1.12 -10.59
C TYR A 116 -6.65 0.33 -11.45
N LEU A 117 -5.55 -0.15 -10.86
CA LEU A 117 -4.57 -0.94 -11.62
C LEU A 117 -5.17 -2.22 -12.20
N ILE A 118 -6.14 -2.82 -11.52
CA ILE A 118 -6.83 -4.05 -11.95
C ILE A 118 -7.93 -3.73 -12.99
N THR A 119 -8.74 -2.69 -12.74
CA THR A 119 -10.00 -2.44 -13.48
C THR A 119 -9.89 -1.38 -14.55
N LYS A 120 -8.97 -0.44 -14.41
CA LYS A 120 -8.84 0.80 -15.20
C LYS A 120 -10.05 1.75 -15.09
N ASP A 121 -10.87 1.61 -14.06
CA ASP A 121 -11.98 2.52 -13.78
C ASP A 121 -11.45 3.78 -13.06
N GLU A 122 -11.56 4.93 -13.71
CA GLU A 122 -11.02 6.22 -13.24
C GLU A 122 -11.58 6.66 -11.88
N ARG A 123 -12.77 6.23 -11.50
CA ARG A 123 -13.34 6.56 -10.18
C ARG A 123 -12.43 6.14 -9.03
N TYR A 124 -11.76 5.00 -9.17
CA TYR A 124 -10.81 4.53 -8.15
C TYR A 124 -9.55 5.39 -8.10
N ARG A 125 -9.05 5.82 -9.26
CA ARG A 125 -7.90 6.74 -9.33
C ARG A 125 -8.22 8.08 -8.68
N GLU A 126 -9.36 8.68 -9.04
CA GLU A 126 -9.84 9.94 -8.48
C GLU A 126 -10.00 9.87 -6.96
N MET A 127 -10.44 8.73 -6.43
CA MET A 127 -10.55 8.52 -4.98
C MET A 127 -9.19 8.34 -4.31
N GLY A 128 -8.26 7.63 -4.93
CA GLY A 128 -7.01 7.23 -4.29
C GLY A 128 -5.89 8.26 -4.37
N MET A 129 -5.78 9.01 -5.47
CA MET A 129 -4.67 9.95 -5.69
C MET A 129 -4.58 11.06 -4.62
N PRO A 130 -5.69 11.67 -4.15
CA PRO A 130 -5.61 12.69 -3.10
C PRO A 130 -4.90 12.22 -1.83
N TYR A 131 -5.03 10.94 -1.46
CA TYR A 131 -4.33 10.37 -0.30
C TYR A 131 -2.81 10.33 -0.49
N ALA A 132 -2.33 10.13 -1.72
CA ALA A 132 -0.89 10.16 -2.01
C ALA A 132 -0.34 11.58 -1.98
N ASP A 133 -1.06 12.54 -2.55
CA ASP A 133 -0.62 13.91 -2.64
C ASP A 133 -0.61 14.61 -1.28
N THR A 134 -1.66 14.43 -0.47
CA THR A 134 -1.78 15.03 0.86
C THR A 134 -0.69 14.63 1.84
N GLN A 135 0.03 13.52 1.62
CA GLN A 135 1.19 13.16 2.45
C GLN A 135 2.35 14.19 2.33
N TRP A 136 2.37 15.03 1.29
CA TRP A 136 3.35 16.10 1.08
C TRP A 136 2.73 17.51 1.08
N GLU A 137 1.44 17.62 1.34
CA GLU A 137 0.71 18.88 1.48
C GLU A 137 0.54 19.21 2.96
N VAL A 138 1.48 20.01 3.50
CA VAL A 138 1.53 20.32 4.94
C VAL A 138 0.34 21.17 5.37
N PRO A 139 -0.53 20.69 6.28
CA PRO A 139 -1.62 21.50 6.80
C PRO A 139 -1.12 22.75 7.56
N GLU A 140 -1.86 23.84 7.49
CA GLU A 140 -1.49 25.08 8.21
C GLU A 140 -1.31 24.84 9.71
N ASN A 141 -2.20 24.03 10.30
CA ASN A 141 -2.20 23.67 11.72
C ASN A 141 -1.30 22.47 12.06
N ALA A 142 -0.43 22.04 11.14
CA ALA A 142 0.50 20.95 11.40
C ALA A 142 1.43 21.28 12.56
N SER A 143 1.80 20.24 13.33
CA SER A 143 2.72 20.35 14.46
C SER A 143 4.11 20.84 14.03
N ALA A 144 4.88 21.37 14.97
CA ALA A 144 6.26 21.79 14.71
C ALA A 144 7.12 20.61 14.18
N SER A 145 6.92 19.40 14.74
CA SER A 145 7.59 18.19 14.26
C SER A 145 7.22 17.86 12.80
N ALA A 146 5.94 17.86 12.46
CA ALA A 146 5.46 17.62 11.10
C ALA A 146 6.04 18.63 10.10
N LYS A 147 6.04 19.92 10.46
CA LYS A 147 6.65 20.99 9.64
C LYS A 147 8.16 20.79 9.48
N SER A 148 8.85 20.31 10.53
CA SER A 148 10.29 20.01 10.48
C SER A 148 10.60 18.86 9.50
N TRP A 149 9.82 17.79 9.51
CA TRP A 149 9.98 16.69 8.53
C TRP A 149 9.74 17.17 7.10
N ALA A 150 8.66 17.90 6.88
CA ALA A 150 8.33 18.46 5.57
C ALA A 150 9.44 19.41 5.05
N ALA A 151 10.02 20.25 5.90
CA ALA A 151 11.11 21.14 5.52
C ALA A 151 12.37 20.38 5.07
N LYS A 152 12.58 19.15 5.55
CA LYS A 152 13.64 18.25 5.09
C LYS A 152 13.24 17.50 3.81
N GLY A 153 12.00 17.68 3.31
CA GLY A 153 11.46 17.05 2.10
C GLY A 153 10.91 15.64 2.31
N TYR A 154 10.61 15.28 3.56
CA TYR A 154 9.89 14.05 3.93
C TYR A 154 8.38 14.30 4.04
N SER A 155 7.61 13.24 4.24
CA SER A 155 6.20 13.39 4.55
C SER A 155 6.01 14.16 5.87
N TRP A 156 5.04 15.07 5.92
CA TRP A 156 4.67 15.70 7.18
C TRP A 156 4.04 14.73 8.19
N GLN A 157 3.64 13.54 7.71
CA GLN A 157 3.05 12.46 8.52
C GLN A 157 4.10 11.52 9.15
N THR A 158 5.38 11.75 8.89
CA THR A 158 6.50 10.96 9.45
C THR A 158 6.51 11.01 10.97
N ARG A 159 6.56 9.84 11.63
CA ARG A 159 6.55 9.67 13.10
C ARG A 159 7.79 8.95 13.65
N LEU A 160 8.63 8.38 12.77
CA LEU A 160 9.71 7.44 13.09
C LEU A 160 9.22 6.14 13.78
N TRP A 161 8.04 5.67 13.40
CA TRP A 161 7.58 4.35 13.75
C TRP A 161 7.95 3.37 12.63
N ILE A 162 8.38 2.17 12.99
CA ILE A 162 8.87 1.19 11.99
C ILE A 162 7.82 0.85 10.94
N ASP A 163 6.55 0.87 11.28
CA ASP A 163 5.43 0.61 10.37
C ASP A 163 5.23 1.72 9.32
N ASP A 164 5.65 2.95 9.61
CA ASP A 164 5.60 4.06 8.65
C ASP A 164 6.47 3.79 7.42
N MET A 165 7.55 2.99 7.55
CA MET A 165 8.35 2.51 6.43
C MET A 165 7.53 1.76 5.37
N TYR A 166 6.38 1.25 5.74
CA TYR A 166 5.42 0.67 4.81
C TYR A 166 4.30 1.64 4.48
N MET A 167 3.68 2.25 5.48
CA MET A 167 2.45 3.03 5.32
C MET A 167 2.62 4.27 4.43
N ILE A 168 3.77 4.95 4.51
CA ILE A 168 4.05 6.10 3.65
C ILE A 168 4.45 5.66 2.23
N PRO A 169 5.46 4.78 2.04
CA PRO A 169 5.90 4.39 0.71
C PRO A 169 4.87 3.59 -0.10
N VAL A 170 3.98 2.82 0.56
CA VAL A 170 3.03 1.97 -0.16
C VAL A 170 2.11 2.77 -1.07
N ILE A 171 1.53 3.87 -0.57
CA ILE A 171 0.64 4.70 -1.39
C ILE A 171 1.41 5.47 -2.46
N GLN A 172 2.62 5.96 -2.16
CA GLN A 172 3.48 6.63 -3.11
C GLN A 172 3.88 5.69 -4.26
N THR A 173 4.22 4.43 -3.96
CA THR A 173 4.53 3.43 -5.00
C THR A 173 3.31 3.08 -5.85
N HIS A 174 2.10 3.06 -5.27
CA HIS A 174 0.86 2.88 -6.06
C HIS A 174 0.58 4.10 -6.94
N ALA A 175 0.75 5.32 -6.43
CA ALA A 175 0.60 6.53 -7.22
C ALA A 175 1.59 6.56 -8.40
N TYR A 176 2.85 6.14 -8.19
CA TYR A 176 3.81 5.96 -9.29
C TYR A 176 3.33 4.96 -10.34
N LYS A 177 2.85 3.78 -9.92
CA LYS A 177 2.35 2.76 -10.86
C LYS A 177 1.15 3.24 -11.68
N VAL A 178 0.36 4.14 -11.12
CA VAL A 178 -0.84 4.71 -11.76
C VAL A 178 -0.48 5.83 -12.73
N THR A 179 0.47 6.70 -12.37
CA THR A 179 0.77 7.94 -13.10
C THR A 179 2.04 7.88 -13.93
N GLY A 180 3.02 7.07 -13.52
CA GLY A 180 4.39 7.09 -14.07
C GLY A 180 5.24 8.29 -13.61
N GLU A 181 4.72 9.17 -12.73
CA GLU A 181 5.43 10.35 -12.27
C GLU A 181 6.52 9.98 -11.25
N LEU A 182 7.78 10.26 -11.56
CA LEU A 182 8.93 9.91 -10.74
C LEU A 182 8.89 10.51 -9.34
N LYS A 183 8.22 11.65 -9.14
CA LYS A 183 8.10 12.29 -7.82
C LYS A 183 7.60 11.33 -6.73
N TYR A 184 6.71 10.40 -7.08
CA TYR A 184 6.13 9.47 -6.12
C TYR A 184 7.13 8.38 -5.69
N VAL A 185 7.87 7.80 -6.64
CA VAL A 185 8.88 6.80 -6.29
C VAL A 185 10.08 7.44 -5.59
N ASP A 186 10.45 8.67 -5.94
CA ASP A 186 11.51 9.42 -5.24
C ASP A 186 11.13 9.73 -3.79
N ARG A 187 9.87 10.12 -3.54
CA ARG A 187 9.30 10.31 -2.20
C ARG A 187 9.38 9.02 -1.38
N ALA A 188 8.91 7.90 -1.96
CA ALA A 188 8.95 6.60 -1.30
C ALA A 188 10.39 6.16 -0.96
N ALA A 189 11.32 6.27 -1.91
CA ALA A 189 12.71 5.90 -1.72
C ALA A 189 13.40 6.77 -0.66
N LYS A 190 13.17 8.08 -0.72
CA LYS A 190 13.74 9.03 0.24
C LYS A 190 13.26 8.75 1.67
N GLU A 191 11.96 8.49 1.84
CA GLU A 191 11.37 8.14 3.13
C GLU A 191 12.00 6.86 3.69
N MET A 192 12.08 5.79 2.90
CA MET A 192 12.65 4.51 3.33
C MET A 192 14.13 4.64 3.73
N VAL A 193 14.93 5.39 2.97
CA VAL A 193 16.35 5.62 3.30
C VAL A 193 16.48 6.36 4.61
N MET A 194 15.67 7.40 4.83
CA MET A 194 15.68 8.15 6.09
C MET A 194 15.38 7.25 7.29
N TYR A 195 14.38 6.37 7.20
CA TYR A 195 14.09 5.43 8.28
C TYR A 195 15.23 4.46 8.57
N LEU A 196 15.98 4.02 7.53
CA LEU A 196 17.15 3.16 7.70
C LEU A 196 18.33 3.89 8.35
N ASP A 197 18.39 5.22 8.21
CA ASP A 197 19.47 6.05 8.79
C ASP A 197 19.15 6.46 10.22
N GLU A 198 17.87 6.59 10.60
CA GLU A 198 17.40 7.10 11.91
C GLU A 198 17.04 5.98 12.91
N LEU A 199 16.74 4.74 12.44
CA LEU A 199 16.38 3.58 13.27
C LEU A 199 17.47 2.51 13.28
#